data_b0350d853daa43277cbb01df62ce08fd
#
_entry.id   b0350d853daa43277cbb01df62ce08fd
#
_cell.length_a   1.000
_cell.length_b   1.000
_cell.length_c   1.000
_cell.angle_alpha   90.00
_cell.angle_beta   90.00
_cell.angle_gamma   90.00
#
_symmetry.space_group_name_H-M   'P 1'
#
loop_
_entity.id
_entity.type
_entity.pdbx_description
1 polymer ?
#
loop_
_entity_poly.entity_id
_entity_poly.type
_entity_poly.pdbx_seq_one_letter_code
_entity_poly.pdbx_strand_id
1 'polypeptide(L)'
;MNYLSSFILTYCILLTASAVAQKKIPYTQLEKRNLPADIIYKGTIKNVVKWNDIEGDHILITTETGIVNGANEDERNAELYAMQYNINKNTSIQSWKVTDYVENCPVDLEASFVKNSLEITDLNQDGIAEVWLVYTTVCHGDVSPSDLKEDTKKYGMRGQTRIKLSANEYLGGEYKFDNAFKDGPASFRNFATSIWKKHMNQ
;
A
#
# COMPACT_ATOMS: atom_id res chain seq x y z
N MET A 1 1.30 -12.63 74.94
CA MET A 1 0.70 -11.76 73.88
C MET A 1 1.58 -11.81 72.68
N ASN A 2 1.23 -12.68 71.70
CA ASN A 2 2.04 -12.94 70.49
C ASN A 2 1.38 -12.20 69.32
N TYR A 3 2.06 -11.22 68.75
CA TYR A 3 1.63 -10.56 67.53
C TYR A 3 2.20 -11.31 66.34
N LEU A 4 1.35 -12.05 65.59
CA LEU A 4 1.68 -12.58 64.26
C LEU A 4 1.61 -11.43 63.25
N SER A 5 2.75 -11.03 62.72
CA SER A 5 2.82 -10.09 61.61
C SER A 5 2.60 -10.82 60.30
N SER A 6 1.47 -10.58 59.65
CA SER A 6 1.11 -11.15 58.35
C SER A 6 1.75 -10.34 57.23
N PHE A 7 2.78 -10.85 56.61
CA PHE A 7 3.38 -10.28 55.38
C PHE A 7 2.52 -10.66 54.19
N ILE A 8 1.74 -9.74 53.63
CA ILE A 8 1.06 -9.88 52.34
C ILE A 8 2.06 -9.51 51.27
N LEU A 9 2.55 -10.54 50.55
CA LEU A 9 3.43 -10.39 49.38
C LEU A 9 2.56 -10.08 48.17
N THR A 10 2.44 -8.81 47.81
CA THR A 10 1.73 -8.36 46.60
C THR A 10 2.58 -8.70 45.38
N TYR A 11 2.22 -9.77 44.66
CA TYR A 11 2.87 -10.17 43.43
C TYR A 11 2.36 -9.26 42.30
N CYS A 12 3.12 -8.23 41.93
CA CYS A 12 2.86 -7.39 40.75
C CYS A 12 3.22 -8.19 39.50
N ILE A 13 2.22 -8.75 38.84
CA ILE A 13 2.39 -9.35 37.50
C ILE A 13 2.57 -8.20 36.52
N LEU A 14 3.80 -7.90 36.15
CA LEU A 14 4.14 -7.04 35.02
C LEU A 14 3.74 -7.78 33.73
N LEU A 15 2.55 -7.48 33.21
CA LEU A 15 2.17 -7.82 31.84
C LEU A 15 3.05 -7.00 30.89
N THR A 16 4.19 -7.56 30.48
CA THR A 16 4.97 -7.03 29.36
C THR A 16 4.15 -7.27 28.10
N ALA A 17 3.42 -6.26 27.64
CA ALA A 17 2.90 -6.25 26.28
C ALA A 17 4.11 -6.23 25.34
N SER A 18 4.45 -7.38 24.79
CA SER A 18 5.42 -7.48 23.71
C SER A 18 4.85 -6.69 22.54
N ALA A 19 5.27 -5.45 22.36
CA ALA A 19 5.05 -4.75 21.10
C ALA A 19 5.77 -5.57 20.01
N VAL A 20 5.03 -6.34 19.24
CA VAL A 20 5.56 -7.01 18.07
C VAL A 20 6.00 -5.89 17.11
N ALA A 21 7.29 -5.63 17.08
CA ALA A 21 7.87 -4.66 16.16
C ALA A 21 7.49 -5.11 14.75
N GLN A 22 6.84 -4.22 13.99
CA GLN A 22 6.51 -4.46 12.59
C GLN A 22 7.81 -4.72 11.84
N LYS A 23 8.00 -5.95 11.35
CA LYS A 23 9.22 -6.31 10.64
C LYS A 23 9.15 -5.72 9.24
N LYS A 24 9.88 -4.63 9.02
CA LYS A 24 10.13 -4.11 7.68
C LYS A 24 11.21 -4.94 6.99
N ILE A 25 10.97 -5.26 5.73
CA ILE A 25 11.97 -5.90 4.88
C ILE A 25 12.76 -4.79 4.17
N PRO A 26 14.09 -4.78 4.30
CA PRO A 26 14.92 -3.80 3.60
C PRO A 26 14.86 -4.07 2.09
N TYR A 27 14.75 -3.00 1.31
CA TYR A 27 14.80 -3.05 -0.13
C TYR A 27 15.78 -2.03 -0.70
N THR A 28 16.25 -2.28 -1.91
CA THR A 28 17.16 -1.40 -2.64
C THR A 28 16.43 -0.82 -3.85
N GLN A 29 16.55 0.50 -4.01
CA GLN A 29 16.09 1.17 -5.22
C GLN A 29 16.98 0.77 -6.41
N LEU A 30 16.39 0.35 -7.52
CA LEU A 30 17.12 0.06 -8.75
C LEU A 30 16.94 1.20 -9.76
N GLU A 31 17.99 1.46 -10.52
CA GLU A 31 17.90 2.31 -11.70
C GLU A 31 17.29 1.52 -12.88
N LYS A 32 16.56 2.20 -13.75
CA LYS A 32 15.94 1.61 -14.95
C LYS A 32 16.94 0.78 -15.78
N ARG A 33 18.18 1.23 -15.92
CA ARG A 33 19.24 0.53 -16.68
C ARG A 33 19.65 -0.82 -16.09
N ASN A 34 19.33 -1.06 -14.83
CA ASN A 34 19.66 -2.30 -14.11
C ASN A 34 18.49 -3.28 -14.08
N LEU A 35 17.37 -2.96 -14.76
CA LEU A 35 16.26 -3.89 -14.92
C LEU A 35 16.64 -5.04 -15.87
N PRO A 36 16.24 -6.28 -15.54
CA PRO A 36 16.32 -7.39 -16.48
C PRO A 36 15.64 -7.06 -17.82
N ALA A 37 16.27 -7.42 -18.92
CA ALA A 37 15.80 -7.06 -20.27
C ALA A 37 14.49 -7.76 -20.69
N ASP A 38 14.14 -8.85 -20.01
CA ASP A 38 12.92 -9.62 -20.23
C ASP A 38 11.67 -9.03 -19.52
N ILE A 39 11.87 -8.00 -18.69
CA ILE A 39 10.75 -7.30 -18.04
C ILE A 39 10.15 -6.26 -18.97
N ILE A 40 8.90 -6.50 -19.37
CA ILE A 40 8.14 -5.59 -20.23
C ILE A 40 7.10 -4.84 -19.40
N TYR A 41 7.01 -3.53 -19.57
CA TYR A 41 6.06 -2.67 -18.87
C TYR A 41 5.51 -1.56 -19.78
N LYS A 42 4.34 -1.01 -19.43
CA LYS A 42 3.70 0.14 -20.09
C LYS A 42 3.82 1.37 -19.18
N GLY A 43 3.99 2.55 -19.77
CA GLY A 43 4.00 3.82 -19.03
C GLY A 43 5.39 4.24 -18.53
N THR A 44 5.39 5.22 -17.65
CA THR A 44 6.60 5.80 -17.04
C THR A 44 6.85 5.16 -15.69
N ILE A 45 8.06 4.68 -15.45
CA ILE A 45 8.46 4.08 -14.17
C ILE A 45 8.40 5.13 -13.06
N LYS A 46 7.76 4.77 -11.94
CA LYS A 46 7.70 5.53 -10.70
C LYS A 46 8.60 4.94 -9.61
N ASN A 47 8.56 3.62 -9.44
CA ASN A 47 9.46 2.90 -8.55
C ASN A 47 10.00 1.65 -9.23
N VAL A 48 11.25 1.32 -8.91
CA VAL A 48 11.84 0.01 -9.14
C VAL A 48 12.59 -0.36 -7.87
N VAL A 49 12.15 -1.40 -7.18
CA VAL A 49 12.80 -1.85 -5.96
C VAL A 49 13.08 -3.34 -6.01
N LYS A 50 14.17 -3.73 -5.36
CA LYS A 50 14.60 -5.12 -5.21
C LYS A 50 14.69 -5.47 -3.73
N TRP A 51 14.19 -6.65 -3.34
CA TRP A 51 14.39 -7.26 -2.02
C TRP A 51 14.61 -8.75 -2.14
N ASN A 52 14.92 -9.36 -1.01
CA ASN A 52 15.04 -10.81 -0.87
C ASN A 52 14.21 -11.27 0.33
N ASP A 53 13.55 -12.42 0.17
CA ASP A 53 12.85 -13.13 1.23
C ASP A 53 13.06 -14.64 1.11
N ILE A 54 12.31 -15.48 1.81
CA ILE A 54 12.49 -16.93 1.76
C ILE A 54 12.17 -17.55 0.38
N GLU A 55 11.38 -16.87 -0.47
CA GLU A 55 11.09 -17.28 -1.84
C GLU A 55 12.20 -16.86 -2.82
N GLY A 56 13.15 -16.02 -2.40
CA GLY A 56 14.30 -15.59 -3.20
C GLY A 56 14.34 -14.10 -3.51
N ASP A 57 14.92 -13.76 -4.66
CA ASP A 57 15.06 -12.37 -5.12
C ASP A 57 13.80 -11.90 -5.85
N HIS A 58 13.36 -10.69 -5.53
CA HIS A 58 12.18 -10.06 -6.12
C HIS A 58 12.47 -8.67 -6.67
N ILE A 59 11.76 -8.29 -7.72
CA ILE A 59 11.71 -6.92 -8.23
C ILE A 59 10.26 -6.48 -8.32
N LEU A 60 9.96 -5.30 -7.76
CA LEU A 60 8.71 -4.58 -8.00
C LEU A 60 8.95 -3.41 -8.95
N ILE A 61 8.04 -3.25 -9.89
CA ILE A 61 7.98 -2.07 -10.77
C ILE A 61 6.62 -1.45 -10.63
N THR A 62 6.56 -0.14 -10.42
CA THR A 62 5.34 0.65 -10.54
C THR A 62 5.46 1.63 -11.68
N THR A 63 4.41 1.75 -12.50
CA THR A 63 4.38 2.64 -13.66
C THR A 63 3.05 3.37 -13.78
N GLU A 64 3.06 4.53 -14.41
CA GLU A 64 1.88 5.33 -14.74
C GLU A 64 1.93 5.75 -16.21
N THR A 65 0.79 5.73 -16.90
CA THR A 65 0.72 6.21 -18.28
C THR A 65 0.76 7.74 -18.35
N GLY A 66 0.38 8.42 -17.26
CA GLY A 66 -0.04 9.80 -17.31
C GLY A 66 -1.40 9.93 -17.99
N ILE A 67 -1.83 11.17 -18.20
CA ILE A 67 -3.08 11.49 -18.87
C ILE A 67 -2.89 11.32 -20.38
N VAL A 68 -3.79 10.56 -21.00
CA VAL A 68 -3.88 10.37 -22.46
C VAL A 68 -5.28 10.71 -22.95
N ASN A 69 -5.44 11.07 -24.24
CA ASN A 69 -6.74 11.34 -24.81
C ASN A 69 -7.63 10.08 -24.80
N GLY A 70 -8.91 10.28 -24.51
CA GLY A 70 -9.95 9.27 -24.58
C GLY A 70 -10.44 9.02 -26.01
N ALA A 71 -11.58 8.37 -26.12
CA ALA A 71 -12.22 8.12 -27.41
C ALA A 71 -12.80 9.39 -28.04
N ASN A 72 -13.26 10.32 -27.21
CA ASN A 72 -13.76 11.63 -27.61
C ASN A 72 -12.77 12.74 -27.24
N GLU A 73 -12.84 13.90 -27.89
CA GLU A 73 -11.90 15.03 -27.68
C GLU A 73 -11.89 15.55 -26.24
N ASP A 74 -13.04 15.53 -25.58
CA ASP A 74 -13.20 15.99 -24.19
C ASP A 74 -12.90 14.93 -23.13
N GLU A 75 -12.68 13.68 -23.54
CA GLU A 75 -12.43 12.57 -22.64
C GLU A 75 -10.94 12.27 -22.50
N ARG A 76 -10.57 11.82 -21.31
CA ARG A 76 -9.19 11.48 -20.97
C ARG A 76 -9.14 10.18 -20.20
N ASN A 77 -8.02 9.49 -20.35
CA ASN A 77 -7.75 8.22 -19.68
C ASN A 77 -6.42 8.31 -18.93
N ALA A 78 -6.28 7.54 -17.86
CA ALA A 78 -5.00 7.28 -17.21
C ALA A 78 -4.99 5.88 -16.60
N GLU A 79 -3.84 5.24 -16.60
CA GLU A 79 -3.66 3.90 -16.05
C GLU A 79 -2.42 3.86 -15.14
N LEU A 80 -2.46 3.00 -14.16
CA LEU A 80 -1.31 2.66 -13.32
C LEU A 80 -1.14 1.15 -13.22
N TYR A 81 0.10 0.74 -13.03
CA TYR A 81 0.47 -0.67 -12.95
C TYR A 81 1.48 -0.89 -11.84
N ALA A 82 1.29 -1.96 -11.07
CA ALA A 82 2.30 -2.53 -10.21
C ALA A 82 2.53 -3.99 -10.57
N MET A 83 3.77 -4.38 -10.77
CA MET A 83 4.16 -5.71 -11.21
C MET A 83 5.31 -6.22 -10.35
N GLN A 84 5.13 -7.39 -9.76
CA GLN A 84 6.21 -8.08 -9.05
C GLN A 84 6.72 -9.24 -9.89
N TYR A 85 8.03 -9.38 -9.89
CA TYR A 85 8.76 -10.47 -10.54
C TYR A 85 9.61 -11.23 -9.53
N ASN A 86 9.57 -12.54 -9.63
CA ASN A 86 10.52 -13.43 -8.97
C ASN A 86 11.72 -13.60 -9.91
N ILE A 87 12.92 -13.38 -9.39
CA ILE A 87 14.15 -13.43 -10.19
C ILE A 87 14.85 -14.76 -9.96
N ASN A 88 14.95 -15.55 -11.01
CA ASN A 88 15.65 -16.81 -10.99
C ASN A 88 16.80 -16.77 -12.02
N LYS A 89 18.04 -16.57 -11.52
CA LYS A 89 19.25 -16.39 -12.34
C LYS A 89 19.05 -15.26 -13.37
N ASN A 90 18.76 -15.60 -14.63
CA ASN A 90 18.62 -14.67 -15.74
C ASN A 90 17.18 -14.57 -16.25
N THR A 91 16.21 -15.06 -15.50
CA THR A 91 14.79 -15.06 -15.89
C THR A 91 13.95 -14.34 -14.87
N SER A 92 13.07 -13.46 -15.35
CA SER A 92 12.10 -12.72 -14.53
C SER A 92 10.71 -13.34 -14.74
N ILE A 93 10.15 -13.92 -13.69
CA ILE A 93 8.82 -14.54 -13.72
C ILE A 93 7.85 -13.62 -12.99
N GLN A 94 6.88 -13.06 -13.72
CA GLN A 94 5.86 -12.21 -13.10
C GLN A 94 5.02 -13.04 -12.13
N SER A 95 5.07 -12.68 -10.85
CA SER A 95 4.31 -13.37 -9.78
C SER A 95 2.90 -12.78 -9.64
N TRP A 96 2.75 -11.46 -9.78
CA TRP A 96 1.46 -10.79 -9.77
C TRP A 96 1.52 -9.43 -10.47
N LYS A 97 0.32 -8.91 -10.76
CA LYS A 97 0.11 -7.59 -11.35
C LYS A 97 -1.14 -6.96 -10.74
N VAL A 98 -1.03 -5.69 -10.38
CA VAL A 98 -2.16 -4.79 -10.11
C VAL A 98 -2.27 -3.84 -11.31
N THR A 99 -3.50 -3.62 -11.77
CA THR A 99 -3.83 -2.61 -12.78
C THR A 99 -5.04 -1.85 -12.29
N ASP A 100 -4.95 -0.53 -12.28
CA ASP A 100 -6.11 0.32 -12.06
C ASP A 100 -6.08 1.50 -13.04
N TYR A 101 -7.24 2.08 -13.29
CA TYR A 101 -7.39 3.06 -14.36
C TYR A 101 -8.58 3.97 -14.13
N VAL A 102 -8.56 5.10 -14.82
CA VAL A 102 -9.72 5.97 -15.05
C VAL A 102 -9.88 6.11 -16.56
N GLU A 103 -11.10 5.88 -17.05
CA GLU A 103 -11.43 5.96 -18.47
C GLU A 103 -12.54 6.98 -18.73
N ASN A 104 -12.47 7.62 -19.89
CA ASN A 104 -13.49 8.52 -20.43
C ASN A 104 -13.89 9.63 -19.44
N CYS A 105 -12.90 10.18 -18.73
CA CYS A 105 -13.13 11.24 -17.77
C CYS A 105 -13.20 12.61 -18.46
N PRO A 106 -14.34 13.33 -18.37
CA PRO A 106 -14.51 14.65 -19.01
C PRO A 106 -14.08 15.82 -18.10
N VAL A 107 -13.58 15.54 -16.89
CA VAL A 107 -13.20 16.52 -15.87
C VAL A 107 -11.79 16.26 -15.37
N ASP A 108 -11.46 16.64 -14.14
CA ASP A 108 -10.16 16.40 -13.57
C ASP A 108 -9.88 14.91 -13.40
N LEU A 109 -8.71 14.50 -13.85
CA LEU A 109 -8.29 13.12 -13.92
C LEU A 109 -6.94 12.92 -13.25
N GLU A 110 -6.86 11.92 -12.38
CA GLU A 110 -5.60 11.41 -11.85
C GLU A 110 -5.65 9.87 -11.74
N ALA A 111 -4.54 9.22 -12.07
CA ALA A 111 -4.23 7.86 -11.67
C ALA A 111 -2.73 7.81 -11.34
N SER A 112 -2.40 7.85 -10.05
CA SER A 112 -1.01 8.00 -9.60
C SER A 112 -0.73 7.27 -8.29
N PHE A 113 0.52 6.82 -8.12
CA PHE A 113 1.00 6.29 -6.85
C PHE A 113 1.34 7.42 -5.88
N VAL A 114 0.87 7.28 -4.64
CA VAL A 114 1.20 8.22 -3.57
C VAL A 114 2.69 8.18 -3.28
N LYS A 115 3.36 9.34 -3.26
CA LYS A 115 4.80 9.42 -3.01
C LYS A 115 5.16 8.86 -1.64
N ASN A 116 6.26 8.09 -1.60
CA ASN A 116 6.81 7.52 -0.35
C ASN A 116 5.80 6.65 0.42
N SER A 117 4.82 6.07 -0.26
CA SER A 117 3.83 5.17 0.34
C SER A 117 4.19 3.69 0.22
N LEU A 118 5.12 3.33 -0.67
CA LEU A 118 5.58 1.95 -0.82
C LEU A 118 6.23 1.46 0.47
N GLU A 119 5.71 0.37 1.00
CA GLU A 119 6.28 -0.34 2.15
C GLU A 119 6.42 -1.83 1.81
N ILE A 120 7.46 -2.47 2.34
CA ILE A 120 7.66 -3.92 2.23
C ILE A 120 7.84 -4.45 3.65
N THR A 121 7.03 -5.43 4.03
CA THR A 121 6.96 -5.94 5.40
C THR A 121 6.88 -7.47 5.42
N ASP A 122 7.05 -8.05 6.59
CA ASP A 122 6.71 -9.42 6.93
C ASP A 122 5.96 -9.36 8.27
N LEU A 123 4.66 -9.03 8.20
CA LEU A 123 3.83 -8.76 9.37
C LEU A 123 3.28 -10.02 10.03
N ASN A 124 3.16 -11.09 9.29
CA ASN A 124 2.71 -12.40 9.78
C ASN A 124 3.89 -13.31 10.15
N GLN A 125 5.13 -12.89 9.87
CA GLN A 125 6.38 -13.58 10.20
C GLN A 125 6.50 -14.97 9.53
N ASP A 126 5.92 -15.11 8.34
CA ASP A 126 6.06 -16.33 7.53
C ASP A 126 7.33 -16.32 6.65
N GLY A 127 8.08 -15.23 6.68
CA GLY A 127 9.31 -15.04 5.91
C GLY A 127 9.09 -14.58 4.48
N ILE A 128 7.83 -14.42 4.03
CA ILE A 128 7.45 -13.92 2.71
C ILE A 128 7.05 -12.45 2.84
N ALA A 129 7.54 -11.62 1.91
CA ALA A 129 7.29 -10.20 1.94
C ALA A 129 5.86 -9.84 1.51
N GLU A 130 5.18 -8.97 2.29
CA GLU A 130 4.03 -8.23 1.81
C GLU A 130 4.48 -6.90 1.21
N VAL A 131 3.96 -6.58 0.03
CA VAL A 131 4.15 -5.30 -0.65
C VAL A 131 2.89 -4.46 -0.50
N TRP A 132 3.05 -3.25 0.03
CA TRP A 132 1.97 -2.29 0.26
C TRP A 132 2.09 -1.14 -0.71
N LEU A 133 1.03 -0.89 -1.46
CA LEU A 133 0.94 0.14 -2.47
C LEU A 133 -0.24 1.04 -2.18
N VAL A 134 -0.02 2.35 -2.13
CA VAL A 134 -1.08 3.35 -2.02
C VAL A 134 -1.10 4.18 -3.29
N TYR A 135 -2.30 4.37 -3.84
CA TYR A 135 -2.50 5.16 -5.04
C TYR A 135 -3.87 5.82 -5.06
N THR A 136 -4.02 6.83 -5.87
CA THR A 136 -5.27 7.53 -6.11
C THR A 136 -5.76 7.31 -7.52
N THR A 137 -7.09 7.29 -7.67
CA THR A 137 -7.77 7.42 -8.96
C THR A 137 -8.83 8.50 -8.81
N VAL A 138 -8.87 9.45 -9.73
CA VAL A 138 -9.74 10.61 -9.66
C VAL A 138 -10.37 10.87 -11.02
N CYS A 139 -11.68 11.01 -11.05
CA CYS A 139 -12.44 11.63 -12.13
C CYS A 139 -13.55 12.45 -11.50
N HIS A 140 -13.26 13.68 -11.10
CA HIS A 140 -14.25 14.57 -10.46
C HIS A 140 -13.87 16.03 -10.59
N GLY A 141 -14.83 16.93 -10.36
CA GLY A 141 -14.59 18.37 -10.24
C GLY A 141 -14.05 18.78 -8.85
N ASP A 142 -13.69 20.04 -8.71
CA ASP A 142 -12.82 20.68 -7.70
C ASP A 142 -12.97 20.31 -6.22
N VAL A 143 -14.14 19.90 -5.77
CA VAL A 143 -14.42 19.78 -4.33
C VAL A 143 -14.82 18.37 -3.87
N SER A 144 -14.55 17.36 -4.66
CA SER A 144 -14.82 15.99 -4.29
C SER A 144 -13.57 15.30 -3.72
N PRO A 145 -13.69 14.41 -2.73
CA PRO A 145 -12.57 13.63 -2.26
C PRO A 145 -12.00 12.72 -3.36
N SER A 146 -10.69 12.59 -3.42
CA SER A 146 -10.05 11.61 -4.29
C SER A 146 -10.26 10.19 -3.78
N ASP A 147 -10.45 9.25 -4.68
CA ASP A 147 -10.47 7.83 -4.36
C ASP A 147 -9.05 7.38 -4.00
N LEU A 148 -8.84 7.07 -2.73
CA LEU A 148 -7.59 6.52 -2.23
C LEU A 148 -7.70 5.00 -2.15
N LYS A 149 -6.74 4.31 -2.70
CA LYS A 149 -6.69 2.86 -2.74
C LYS A 149 -5.37 2.35 -2.18
N GLU A 150 -5.45 1.29 -1.41
CA GLU A 150 -4.31 0.58 -0.87
C GLU A 150 -4.45 -0.89 -1.24
N ASP A 151 -3.47 -1.40 -1.93
CA ASP A 151 -3.42 -2.80 -2.35
C ASP A 151 -2.12 -3.48 -1.92
N THR A 152 -2.24 -4.74 -1.61
CA THR A 152 -1.17 -5.73 -1.56
C THR A 152 -1.59 -6.91 -2.44
N LYS A 153 -0.69 -7.85 -2.71
CA LYS A 153 -0.92 -9.00 -3.60
C LYS A 153 -2.32 -9.63 -3.50
N LYS A 154 -2.92 -9.65 -2.32
CA LYS A 154 -4.17 -10.37 -2.03
C LYS A 154 -5.26 -9.50 -1.42
N TYR A 155 -4.89 -8.41 -0.78
CA TYR A 155 -5.77 -7.61 0.05
C TYR A 155 -5.94 -6.22 -0.55
N GLY A 156 -7.14 -5.69 -0.52
CA GLY A 156 -7.44 -4.36 -1.01
C GLY A 156 -8.26 -3.54 -0.02
N MET A 157 -7.90 -2.28 0.12
CA MET A 157 -8.61 -1.27 0.90
C MET A 157 -8.99 -0.13 -0.03
N ARG A 158 -10.24 0.28 0.02
CA ARG A 158 -10.80 1.35 -0.82
C ARG A 158 -11.45 2.40 0.06
N GLY A 159 -11.29 3.65 -0.28
CA GLY A 159 -11.96 4.74 0.42
C GLY A 159 -11.68 6.08 -0.23
N GLN A 160 -11.84 7.15 0.52
CA GLN A 160 -11.72 8.51 0.03
C GLN A 160 -10.72 9.30 0.87
N THR A 161 -9.99 10.19 0.24
CA THR A 161 -9.16 11.17 0.93
C THR A 161 -10.03 12.12 1.76
N ARG A 162 -9.42 12.81 2.72
CA ARG A 162 -10.10 13.77 3.56
C ARG A 162 -9.87 15.18 3.03
N ILE A 163 -10.95 15.87 2.69
CA ILE A 163 -10.91 17.28 2.29
C ILE A 163 -11.43 18.15 3.43
N LYS A 164 -10.70 19.19 3.79
CA LYS A 164 -11.11 20.20 4.75
C LYS A 164 -11.89 21.29 4.03
N LEU A 165 -13.18 21.42 4.30
CA LEU A 165 -14.07 22.41 3.72
C LEU A 165 -14.09 23.73 4.53
N SER A 166 -14.02 23.62 5.87
CA SER A 166 -13.98 24.77 6.79
C SER A 166 -13.26 24.40 8.09
N ALA A 167 -13.26 25.29 9.08
CA ALA A 167 -12.57 25.06 10.37
C ALA A 167 -13.00 23.75 11.07
N ASN A 168 -14.28 23.38 10.95
CA ASN A 168 -14.85 22.21 11.64
C ASN A 168 -15.55 21.22 10.68
N GLU A 169 -15.45 21.43 9.36
CA GLU A 169 -16.15 20.65 8.36
C GLU A 169 -15.16 19.92 7.44
N TYR A 170 -15.40 18.63 7.26
CA TYR A 170 -14.57 17.75 6.45
C TYR A 170 -15.45 16.86 5.58
N LEU A 171 -14.93 16.50 4.40
CA LEU A 171 -15.53 15.55 3.48
C LEU A 171 -14.56 14.39 3.24
N GLY A 172 -15.08 13.15 3.16
CA GLY A 172 -14.28 11.96 2.93
C GLY A 172 -13.53 11.46 4.17
N GLY A 173 -12.45 10.71 3.96
CA GLY A 173 -11.66 10.10 5.02
C GLY A 173 -12.20 8.75 5.51
N GLU A 174 -13.14 8.16 4.78
CA GLU A 174 -13.73 6.85 5.07
C GLU A 174 -13.09 5.76 4.21
N TYR A 175 -13.04 4.54 4.74
CA TYR A 175 -12.51 3.40 4.01
C TYR A 175 -13.32 2.11 4.24
N LYS A 176 -13.14 1.16 3.34
CA LYS A 176 -13.71 -0.18 3.42
C LYS A 176 -12.66 -1.21 3.01
N PHE A 177 -12.51 -2.23 3.81
CA PHE A 177 -11.73 -3.42 3.45
C PHE A 177 -12.49 -4.32 2.48
N ASP A 178 -11.77 -4.99 1.61
CA ASP A 178 -12.32 -6.09 0.82
C ASP A 178 -12.57 -7.34 1.69
N ASN A 179 -13.12 -8.39 1.07
CA ASN A 179 -13.40 -9.63 1.81
C ASN A 179 -12.12 -10.37 2.22
N ALA A 180 -11.03 -10.24 1.48
CA ALA A 180 -9.77 -10.90 1.82
C ALA A 180 -9.18 -10.36 3.14
N PHE A 181 -9.32 -9.06 3.42
CA PHE A 181 -8.93 -8.49 4.70
C PHE A 181 -9.77 -8.97 5.88
N LYS A 182 -11.03 -9.35 5.67
CA LYS A 182 -11.90 -9.85 6.76
C LYS A 182 -11.37 -11.17 7.33
N ASP A 183 -10.88 -12.03 6.44
CA ASP A 183 -10.38 -13.37 6.77
C ASP A 183 -8.85 -13.40 6.98
N GLY A 184 -8.19 -12.27 6.69
CA GLY A 184 -6.75 -12.13 6.78
C GLY A 184 -6.24 -11.85 8.21
N PRO A 185 -4.90 -11.86 8.41
CA PRO A 185 -4.29 -11.56 9.69
C PRO A 185 -4.68 -10.17 10.22
N ALA A 186 -4.91 -10.06 11.53
CA ALA A 186 -5.23 -8.77 12.16
C ALA A 186 -4.08 -7.76 12.00
N SER A 187 -2.82 -8.22 11.95
CA SER A 187 -1.64 -7.38 11.69
C SER A 187 -1.76 -6.62 10.37
N PHE A 188 -2.31 -7.25 9.33
CA PHE A 188 -2.50 -6.63 8.02
C PHE A 188 -3.53 -5.50 8.08
N ARG A 189 -4.70 -5.73 8.70
CA ARG A 189 -5.72 -4.68 8.88
C ARG A 189 -5.21 -3.50 9.69
N ASN A 190 -4.46 -3.77 10.75
CA ASN A 190 -3.88 -2.73 11.59
C ASN A 190 -2.87 -1.90 10.82
N PHE A 191 -2.03 -2.55 10.01
CA PHE A 191 -1.03 -1.88 9.20
C PHE A 191 -1.68 -1.05 8.09
N ALA A 192 -2.62 -1.61 7.32
CA ALA A 192 -3.40 -0.91 6.32
C ALA A 192 -4.09 0.34 6.90
N THR A 193 -4.75 0.21 8.06
CA THR A 193 -5.34 1.35 8.74
C THR A 193 -4.31 2.42 9.12
N SER A 194 -3.09 2.03 9.49
CA SER A 194 -2.02 2.99 9.81
C SER A 194 -1.54 3.76 8.59
N ILE A 195 -1.36 3.07 7.45
CA ILE A 195 -1.00 3.69 6.17
C ILE A 195 -2.13 4.62 5.71
N TRP A 196 -3.38 4.17 5.77
CA TRP A 196 -4.55 4.99 5.47
C TRP A 196 -4.53 6.32 6.22
N LYS A 197 -4.42 6.26 7.55
CA LYS A 197 -4.38 7.48 8.40
C LYS A 197 -3.24 8.41 8.04
N LYS A 198 -2.12 7.88 7.58
CA LYS A 198 -0.95 8.66 7.16
C LYS A 198 -1.21 9.42 5.85
N HIS A 199 -2.01 8.86 4.93
CA HIS A 199 -2.16 9.39 3.58
C HIS A 199 -3.54 9.99 3.27
N MET A 200 -4.55 9.83 4.14
CA MET A 200 -5.91 10.32 3.89
C MET A 200 -6.07 11.87 3.86
N ASN A 201 -5.06 12.61 4.29
CA ASN A 201 -5.08 14.09 4.33
C ASN A 201 -4.23 14.69 3.18
N GLN A 202 -4.28 14.11 2.00
CA GLN A 202 -3.50 14.58 0.84
C GLN A 202 -4.30 15.53 -0.02
#